data_b09dd9c32efde53950cc9959a19714cb
#
_entry.id   b09dd9c32efde53950cc9959a19714cb
#
_cell.length_a   1.000
_cell.length_b   1.000
_cell.length_c   1.000
_cell.angle_alpha   90.00
_cell.angle_beta   90.00
_cell.angle_gamma   90.00
#
_symmetry.space_group_name_H-M   'P 1'
#
loop_
_entity.id
_entity.type
_entity.pdbx_description
1 polymer ?
#
loop_
_entity_poly.entity_id
_entity_poly.type
_entity_poly.pdbx_seq_one_letter_code
_entity_poly.pdbx_strand_id
1 'polypeptide(L)'
;MSDDQAEGKDETERRTRVSIEDGDFYVDGRPTCEGRTYDGIDVEGLLFNSRMVQALFDDDNPETRDRWAYPDTGEWDAERNVSEFLDALPIYREHGLRAVTINLQCGSPEGYSDEQPWIVSAYEPDGTLKSAWTDRLRRVLDAADDLGMVVILGLFYFGADGHLDDEAAVKSAVDNAIEWLHDEGYRNVVIEVDNECDINYDHEILLSERVPELIERVRDHERDGYSYPVGTSFSGGTVPTDGAVTASDVVLVHGNGVDDPDRIRELVEETRNLPSYDGQPIVFNEDDHFEFDEDDNNLRAAIESGASWGYFDPGEGDYEHGYQSVPVNWGLSTERKRAFFETVAEITGANE
;
A
#
# COMPACT_ATOMS: atom_id res chain seq x y z
N MET A 1 -21.51 26.07 -16.73
CA MET A 1 -20.94 25.57 -15.52
C MET A 1 -21.83 24.41 -15.09
N SER A 2 -21.53 23.25 -15.56
CA SER A 2 -22.16 22.01 -15.12
C SER A 2 -21.24 21.45 -14.04
N ASP A 3 -21.74 21.40 -12.80
CA ASP A 3 -21.15 20.59 -11.75
C ASP A 3 -21.22 19.13 -12.21
N ASP A 4 -20.14 18.65 -12.79
CA ASP A 4 -19.92 17.24 -13.03
C ASP A 4 -19.30 16.70 -11.71
N GLN A 5 -20.14 16.58 -10.68
CA GLN A 5 -19.81 15.75 -9.53
C GLN A 5 -19.79 14.32 -10.06
N ALA A 6 -18.63 13.68 -10.08
CA ALA A 6 -18.54 12.25 -10.30
C ALA A 6 -19.37 11.57 -9.20
N GLU A 7 -20.59 11.16 -9.53
CA GLU A 7 -21.42 10.33 -8.66
C GLU A 7 -20.68 8.99 -8.50
N GLY A 8 -20.29 8.66 -7.26
CA GLY A 8 -19.71 7.36 -6.93
C GLY A 8 -20.68 6.23 -7.31
N LYS A 9 -20.14 5.04 -7.59
CA LYS A 9 -20.96 3.86 -7.85
C LYS A 9 -21.84 3.56 -6.64
N ASP A 10 -23.05 3.06 -6.91
CA ASP A 10 -23.93 2.49 -5.86
C ASP A 10 -23.23 1.27 -5.20
N GLU A 11 -23.40 1.05 -3.88
CA GLU A 11 -22.90 -0.14 -3.15
C GLU A 11 -23.22 -1.46 -3.87
N THR A 12 -24.33 -1.53 -4.60
CA THR A 12 -24.76 -2.71 -5.35
C THR A 12 -23.96 -2.96 -6.63
N GLU A 13 -23.15 -2.01 -7.07
CA GLU A 13 -22.33 -2.10 -8.28
C GLU A 13 -20.88 -2.53 -7.99
N ARG A 14 -20.43 -2.39 -6.72
CA ARG A 14 -19.08 -2.83 -6.31
C ARG A 14 -19.03 -4.35 -6.18
N ARG A 15 -18.01 -4.95 -6.80
CA ARG A 15 -17.94 -6.39 -7.02
C ARG A 15 -16.78 -7.05 -6.31
N THR A 16 -15.66 -6.35 -6.18
CA THR A 16 -14.42 -6.93 -5.70
C THR A 16 -14.38 -6.96 -4.18
N ARG A 17 -14.18 -8.15 -3.64
CA ARG A 17 -14.02 -8.36 -2.21
C ARG A 17 -12.74 -9.13 -1.94
N VAL A 18 -11.90 -8.60 -1.07
CA VAL A 18 -10.75 -9.30 -0.51
C VAL A 18 -11.15 -9.98 0.80
N SER A 19 -10.63 -11.19 1.01
CA SER A 19 -10.69 -11.92 2.28
C SER A 19 -9.38 -12.69 2.51
N ILE A 20 -9.17 -13.12 3.74
CA ILE A 20 -8.06 -13.97 4.15
C ILE A 20 -8.66 -15.24 4.74
N GLU A 21 -8.24 -16.41 4.24
CA GLU A 21 -8.70 -17.71 4.70
C GLU A 21 -7.47 -18.64 4.80
N ASP A 22 -7.24 -19.21 5.98
CA ASP A 22 -6.13 -20.15 6.25
C ASP A 22 -4.72 -19.59 5.88
N GLY A 23 -4.54 -18.26 5.94
CA GLY A 23 -3.27 -17.58 5.62
C GLY A 23 -3.12 -17.16 4.16
N ASP A 24 -4.10 -17.44 3.30
CA ASP A 24 -4.12 -17.10 1.89
C ASP A 24 -5.05 -15.92 1.59
N PHE A 25 -4.69 -15.11 0.58
CA PHE A 25 -5.57 -14.07 0.06
C PHE A 25 -6.56 -14.62 -0.96
N TYR A 26 -7.80 -14.21 -0.80
CA TYR A 26 -8.91 -14.49 -1.72
C TYR A 26 -9.44 -13.18 -2.30
N VAL A 27 -9.73 -13.21 -3.59
CA VAL A 27 -10.45 -12.12 -4.27
C VAL A 27 -11.72 -12.74 -4.89
N ASP A 28 -12.88 -12.22 -4.50
CA ASP A 28 -14.20 -12.72 -4.93
C ASP A 28 -14.40 -14.22 -4.65
N GLY A 29 -13.87 -14.70 -3.51
CA GLY A 29 -13.97 -16.07 -3.06
C GLY A 29 -13.09 -17.07 -3.81
N ARG A 30 -12.09 -16.59 -4.54
CA ARG A 30 -11.05 -17.41 -5.18
C ARG A 30 -9.68 -17.04 -4.63
N PRO A 31 -8.81 -18.01 -4.37
CA PRO A 31 -7.46 -17.69 -3.97
C PRO A 31 -6.76 -16.90 -5.08
N THR A 32 -5.92 -15.96 -4.70
CA THR A 32 -5.03 -15.30 -5.65
C THR A 32 -4.11 -16.35 -6.26
N CYS A 33 -3.68 -16.18 -7.51
CA CYS A 33 -2.82 -17.14 -8.22
C CYS A 33 -3.34 -18.59 -8.19
N GLU A 34 -4.66 -18.83 -8.25
CA GLU A 34 -5.32 -20.14 -8.14
C GLU A 34 -4.65 -21.22 -8.99
N GLY A 35 -4.16 -22.30 -8.35
CA GLY A 35 -3.52 -23.44 -8.99
C GLY A 35 -2.16 -23.15 -9.62
N ARG A 36 -1.52 -22.04 -9.32
CA ARG A 36 -0.24 -21.64 -9.95
C ARG A 36 0.97 -22.13 -9.16
N THR A 37 1.97 -22.57 -9.92
CA THR A 37 3.31 -22.80 -9.42
C THR A 37 4.31 -22.08 -10.32
N TYR A 38 5.33 -21.49 -9.72
CA TYR A 38 6.44 -20.84 -10.42
C TYR A 38 7.74 -21.53 -10.03
N ASP A 39 8.46 -22.12 -11.01
CA ASP A 39 9.66 -22.94 -10.79
C ASP A 39 9.49 -24.05 -9.75
N GLY A 40 8.28 -24.60 -9.61
CA GLY A 40 7.95 -25.62 -8.62
C GLY A 40 7.61 -25.08 -7.23
N ILE A 41 7.61 -23.77 -7.05
CA ILE A 41 7.16 -23.07 -5.83
C ILE A 41 5.66 -22.84 -5.96
N ASP A 42 4.89 -23.20 -4.94
CA ASP A 42 3.47 -22.89 -4.85
C ASP A 42 3.29 -21.39 -4.57
N VAL A 43 2.52 -20.71 -5.41
CA VAL A 43 2.25 -19.27 -5.28
C VAL A 43 0.75 -18.98 -5.13
N GLU A 44 -0.09 -20.04 -5.01
CA GLU A 44 -1.50 -19.87 -4.69
C GLU A 44 -1.66 -19.13 -3.36
N GLY A 45 -2.61 -18.21 -3.29
CA GLY A 45 -2.87 -17.41 -2.09
C GLY A 45 -1.97 -16.19 -1.90
N LEU A 46 -0.87 -16.05 -2.67
CA LEU A 46 0.03 -14.90 -2.53
C LEU A 46 -0.53 -13.64 -3.21
N LEU A 47 -0.32 -12.48 -2.59
CA LEU A 47 -0.76 -11.18 -3.07
C LEU A 47 0.44 -10.35 -3.57
N PHE A 48 0.74 -10.41 -4.88
CA PHE A 48 1.74 -9.54 -5.48
C PHE A 48 1.25 -8.11 -5.55
N ASN A 49 2.08 -7.18 -5.08
CA ASN A 49 1.71 -5.77 -4.98
C ASN A 49 2.84 -4.84 -5.45
N SER A 50 2.52 -3.56 -5.58
CA SER A 50 3.52 -2.51 -5.78
C SER A 50 3.17 -1.30 -4.95
N ARG A 51 4.18 -0.72 -4.30
CA ARG A 51 4.03 0.45 -3.47
C ARG A 51 3.95 1.70 -4.34
N MET A 52 2.80 2.35 -4.32
CA MET A 52 2.46 3.50 -5.16
C MET A 52 1.81 4.62 -4.34
N VAL A 53 2.41 4.93 -3.20
CA VAL A 53 1.87 5.81 -2.16
C VAL A 53 1.56 7.23 -2.63
N GLN A 54 2.17 7.66 -3.75
CA GLN A 54 1.98 9.00 -4.31
C GLN A 54 0.76 9.11 -5.23
N ALA A 55 -0.04 8.06 -5.39
CA ALA A 55 -1.20 8.08 -6.30
C ALA A 55 -2.22 9.17 -5.98
N LEU A 56 -2.38 9.52 -4.69
CA LEU A 56 -3.29 10.57 -4.22
C LEU A 56 -2.59 11.91 -3.94
N PHE A 57 -1.28 11.98 -4.16
CA PHE A 57 -0.42 13.08 -3.73
C PHE A 57 -0.97 14.47 -4.07
N ASP A 58 -0.96 15.32 -3.08
CA ASP A 58 -1.04 16.78 -3.20
C ASP A 58 -0.31 17.41 -2.00
N ASP A 59 0.28 18.57 -2.20
CA ASP A 59 1.04 19.27 -1.16
C ASP A 59 0.34 20.60 -0.82
N ASP A 60 -0.14 20.71 0.41
CA ASP A 60 -0.81 21.92 0.89
C ASP A 60 0.17 23.01 1.36
N ASN A 61 1.49 22.71 1.41
CA ASN A 61 2.49 23.71 1.76
C ASN A 61 2.88 24.55 0.54
N PRO A 62 2.52 25.85 0.51
CA PRO A 62 2.82 26.71 -0.62
C PRO A 62 4.34 26.96 -0.83
N GLU A 63 5.19 26.65 0.16
CA GLU A 63 6.64 26.81 0.05
C GLU A 63 7.32 25.61 -0.64
N THR A 64 6.66 24.46 -0.68
CA THR A 64 7.19 23.24 -1.28
C THR A 64 6.43 22.76 -2.52
N ARG A 65 5.16 23.15 -2.68
CA ARG A 65 4.28 22.70 -3.77
C ARG A 65 4.90 22.86 -5.17
N ASP A 66 5.61 23.96 -5.44
CA ASP A 66 6.24 24.21 -6.73
C ASP A 66 7.42 23.26 -7.06
N ARG A 67 7.92 22.51 -6.07
CA ARG A 67 8.98 21.51 -6.30
C ARG A 67 8.50 20.33 -7.14
N TRP A 68 7.22 20.05 -7.12
CA TRP A 68 6.59 18.88 -7.74
C TRP A 68 6.15 19.12 -9.18
N ALA A 69 6.62 20.20 -9.79
CA ALA A 69 6.23 20.60 -11.14
C ALA A 69 6.56 19.53 -12.19
N TYR A 70 5.60 19.20 -13.03
CA TYR A 70 5.82 18.33 -14.19
C TYR A 70 6.84 18.96 -15.15
N PRO A 71 7.78 18.17 -15.72
CA PRO A 71 8.85 18.70 -16.55
C PRO A 71 8.37 19.34 -17.86
N ASP A 72 7.19 18.99 -18.34
CA ASP A 72 6.60 19.50 -19.60
C ASP A 72 5.78 20.78 -19.40
N THR A 73 5.11 20.96 -18.25
CA THR A 73 4.27 22.13 -17.96
C THR A 73 4.95 23.15 -17.05
N GLY A 74 5.85 22.70 -16.18
CA GLY A 74 6.46 23.53 -15.14
C GLY A 74 5.52 23.82 -13.96
N GLU A 75 4.39 23.09 -13.85
CA GLU A 75 3.40 23.24 -12.79
C GLU A 75 3.02 21.87 -12.23
N TRP A 76 2.71 21.80 -10.92
CA TRP A 76 2.13 20.61 -10.29
C TRP A 76 0.61 20.55 -10.55
N ASP A 77 0.13 19.36 -10.88
CA ASP A 77 -1.28 19.08 -11.10
C ASP A 77 -1.67 17.72 -10.47
N ALA A 78 -2.33 17.75 -9.30
CA ALA A 78 -2.76 16.57 -8.58
C ALA A 78 -3.81 15.74 -9.33
N GLU A 79 -4.67 16.40 -10.14
CA GLU A 79 -5.68 15.71 -10.95
C GLU A 79 -5.06 14.98 -12.14
N ARG A 80 -4.01 15.54 -12.73
CA ARG A 80 -3.19 14.87 -13.74
C ARG A 80 -2.51 13.64 -13.15
N ASN A 81 -1.92 13.76 -11.95
CA ASN A 81 -1.26 12.65 -11.25
C ASN A 81 -2.20 11.45 -11.08
N VAL A 82 -3.38 11.69 -10.55
CA VAL A 82 -4.40 10.64 -10.39
C VAL A 82 -4.85 10.08 -11.75
N SER A 83 -5.07 10.93 -12.76
CA SER A 83 -5.51 10.46 -14.08
C SER A 83 -4.48 9.57 -14.74
N GLU A 84 -3.20 9.94 -14.69
CA GLU A 84 -2.10 9.11 -15.21
C GLU A 84 -1.95 7.79 -14.45
N PHE A 85 -2.18 7.79 -13.12
CA PHE A 85 -2.22 6.56 -12.33
C PHE A 85 -3.38 5.65 -12.74
N LEU A 86 -4.57 6.20 -12.91
CA LEU A 86 -5.76 5.44 -13.36
C LEU A 86 -5.56 4.81 -14.74
N ASP A 87 -4.90 5.52 -15.66
CA ASP A 87 -4.58 5.01 -16.99
C ASP A 87 -3.55 3.86 -16.94
N ALA A 88 -2.72 3.79 -15.90
CA ALA A 88 -1.72 2.75 -15.73
C ALA A 88 -2.28 1.47 -15.06
N LEU A 89 -3.30 1.56 -14.22
CA LEU A 89 -3.85 0.41 -13.48
C LEU A 89 -4.24 -0.79 -14.37
N PRO A 90 -4.92 -0.60 -15.53
CA PRO A 90 -5.22 -1.73 -16.44
C PRO A 90 -3.95 -2.43 -16.93
N ILE A 91 -2.88 -1.69 -17.19
CA ILE A 91 -1.59 -2.24 -17.65
C ILE A 91 -0.98 -3.11 -16.55
N TYR A 92 -0.99 -2.63 -15.30
CA TYR A 92 -0.51 -3.41 -14.15
C TYR A 92 -1.30 -4.70 -13.97
N ARG A 93 -2.63 -4.60 -14.11
CA ARG A 93 -3.51 -5.75 -14.00
C ARG A 93 -3.31 -6.76 -15.12
N GLU A 94 -3.05 -6.32 -16.35
CA GLU A 94 -2.71 -7.17 -17.49
C GLU A 94 -1.41 -7.95 -17.26
N HIS A 95 -0.46 -7.39 -16.50
CA HIS A 95 0.75 -8.09 -16.07
C HIS A 95 0.56 -8.96 -14.81
N GLY A 96 -0.65 -9.17 -14.36
CA GLY A 96 -0.94 -10.06 -13.24
C GLY A 96 -0.89 -9.42 -11.86
N LEU A 97 -0.51 -8.13 -11.74
CA LEU A 97 -0.50 -7.46 -10.45
C LEU A 97 -1.91 -7.43 -9.85
N ARG A 98 -2.03 -7.82 -8.57
CA ARG A 98 -3.31 -7.90 -7.88
C ARG A 98 -3.53 -6.81 -6.84
N ALA A 99 -2.47 -6.18 -6.36
CA ALA A 99 -2.60 -5.12 -5.37
C ALA A 99 -1.69 -3.94 -5.65
N VAL A 100 -2.11 -2.76 -5.21
CA VAL A 100 -1.28 -1.56 -5.12
C VAL A 100 -1.39 -1.00 -3.71
N THR A 101 -0.27 -0.49 -3.17
CA THR A 101 -0.27 0.23 -1.90
C THR A 101 -0.35 1.73 -2.18
N ILE A 102 -1.36 2.39 -1.63
CA ILE A 102 -1.54 3.85 -1.69
C ILE A 102 -1.79 4.39 -0.28
N ASN A 103 -1.46 5.64 -0.03
CA ASN A 103 -1.55 6.20 1.32
C ASN A 103 -2.40 7.46 1.39
N LEU A 104 -3.09 7.65 2.53
CA LEU A 104 -3.80 8.88 2.91
C LEU A 104 -2.85 9.95 3.43
N GLN A 105 -1.74 9.54 4.04
CA GLN A 105 -0.56 10.38 4.23
C GLN A 105 0.53 9.83 3.30
N CYS A 106 0.81 10.55 2.22
CA CYS A 106 1.78 10.09 1.24
C CYS A 106 3.19 10.07 1.84
N GLY A 107 4.02 9.14 1.36
CA GLY A 107 5.42 9.06 1.73
C GLY A 107 6.25 10.24 1.21
N SER A 108 7.56 10.22 1.47
CA SER A 108 8.45 11.25 0.97
C SER A 108 8.38 11.40 -0.55
N PRO A 109 8.00 12.59 -1.08
CA PRO A 109 7.94 12.82 -2.52
C PRO A 109 9.32 13.01 -3.18
N GLU A 110 10.39 12.96 -2.41
CA GLU A 110 11.79 13.00 -2.89
C GLU A 110 12.45 11.60 -2.87
N GLY A 111 11.66 10.53 -2.67
CA GLY A 111 12.17 9.19 -2.41
C GLY A 111 12.49 9.01 -0.93
N TYR A 112 13.75 8.77 -0.57
CA TYR A 112 14.20 8.81 0.81
C TYR A 112 14.57 10.25 1.20
N SER A 113 14.05 10.76 2.34
CA SER A 113 14.36 12.09 2.85
C SER A 113 14.31 12.15 4.38
N ASP A 114 15.33 12.77 4.98
CA ASP A 114 15.38 13.00 6.42
C ASP A 114 14.50 14.20 6.88
N GLU A 115 14.17 15.10 5.95
CA GLU A 115 13.36 16.29 6.22
C GLU A 115 12.06 16.22 5.42
N GLN A 116 10.92 16.50 6.06
CA GLN A 116 9.61 16.47 5.44
C GLN A 116 8.87 17.80 5.63
N PRO A 117 9.28 18.86 4.90
CA PRO A 117 8.68 20.18 5.04
C PRO A 117 7.32 20.35 4.34
N TRP A 118 6.90 19.37 3.56
CA TRP A 118 5.62 19.33 2.81
C TRP A 118 4.45 18.91 3.69
N ILE A 119 3.23 19.22 3.25
CA ILE A 119 1.99 18.83 3.91
C ILE A 119 1.19 17.93 2.97
N VAL A 120 1.44 16.64 3.05
CA VAL A 120 0.91 15.62 2.13
C VAL A 120 -0.04 14.66 2.86
N SER A 121 -1.14 15.20 3.33
CA SER A 121 -2.08 14.48 4.19
C SER A 121 -3.53 14.67 3.72
N ALA A 122 -4.27 13.55 3.64
CA ALA A 122 -5.70 13.55 3.39
C ALA A 122 -6.52 14.09 4.58
N TYR A 123 -5.86 14.32 5.70
CA TYR A 123 -6.53 14.74 6.93
C TYR A 123 -6.36 16.24 7.19
N GLU A 124 -7.42 16.85 7.70
CA GLU A 124 -7.34 18.12 8.43
C GLU A 124 -6.68 17.88 9.80
N PRO A 125 -6.20 18.92 10.51
CA PRO A 125 -5.54 18.75 11.80
C PRO A 125 -6.37 18.00 12.87
N ASP A 126 -7.70 18.05 12.79
CA ASP A 126 -8.61 17.34 13.69
C ASP A 126 -8.93 15.88 13.29
N GLY A 127 -8.30 15.38 12.23
CA GLY A 127 -8.52 14.03 11.69
C GLY A 127 -9.68 13.91 10.69
N THR A 128 -10.35 15.02 10.34
CA THR A 128 -11.41 15.02 9.31
C THR A 128 -10.80 14.82 7.93
N LEU A 129 -11.45 14.02 7.07
CA LEU A 129 -11.00 13.79 5.69
C LEU A 129 -11.27 15.00 4.80
N LYS A 130 -10.26 15.40 4.02
CA LYS A 130 -10.36 16.44 2.99
C LYS A 130 -11.12 15.92 1.77
N SER A 131 -12.15 16.62 1.32
CA SER A 131 -13.00 16.16 0.20
C SER A 131 -12.22 15.94 -1.10
N ALA A 132 -11.25 16.80 -1.41
CA ALA A 132 -10.43 16.63 -2.62
C ALA A 132 -9.64 15.30 -2.62
N TRP A 133 -9.20 14.84 -1.44
CA TRP A 133 -8.51 13.56 -1.29
C TRP A 133 -9.47 12.38 -1.39
N THR A 134 -10.64 12.45 -0.75
CA THR A 134 -11.65 11.39 -0.86
C THR A 134 -12.21 11.26 -2.28
N ASP A 135 -12.32 12.35 -3.04
CA ASP A 135 -12.74 12.31 -4.44
C ASP A 135 -11.70 11.61 -5.33
N ARG A 136 -10.41 11.84 -5.09
CA ARG A 136 -9.33 11.10 -5.77
C ARG A 136 -9.30 9.63 -5.35
N LEU A 137 -9.40 9.35 -4.04
CA LEU A 137 -9.44 7.99 -3.50
C LEU A 137 -10.61 7.18 -4.09
N ARG A 138 -11.81 7.78 -4.18
CA ARG A 138 -12.98 7.15 -4.79
C ARG A 138 -12.70 6.68 -6.21
N ARG A 139 -12.11 7.53 -7.04
CA ARG A 139 -11.74 7.20 -8.43
C ARG A 139 -10.75 6.03 -8.49
N VAL A 140 -9.76 6.01 -7.60
CA VAL A 140 -8.78 4.92 -7.55
C VAL A 140 -9.42 3.62 -7.10
N LEU A 141 -10.25 3.65 -6.05
CA LEU A 141 -10.92 2.46 -5.53
C LEU A 141 -11.96 1.92 -6.54
N ASP A 142 -12.69 2.79 -7.23
CA ASP A 142 -13.62 2.37 -8.30
C ASP A 142 -12.88 1.69 -9.45
N ALA A 143 -11.76 2.24 -9.89
CA ALA A 143 -10.95 1.63 -10.95
C ALA A 143 -10.34 0.29 -10.52
N ALA A 144 -9.84 0.19 -9.28
CA ALA A 144 -9.33 -1.05 -8.72
C ALA A 144 -10.43 -2.12 -8.61
N ASP A 145 -11.64 -1.74 -8.15
CA ASP A 145 -12.82 -2.60 -8.08
C ASP A 145 -13.19 -3.15 -9.46
N ASP A 146 -13.25 -2.31 -10.48
CA ASP A 146 -13.56 -2.73 -11.86
C ASP A 146 -12.55 -3.74 -12.42
N LEU A 147 -11.29 -3.65 -11.99
CA LEU A 147 -10.19 -4.50 -12.43
C LEU A 147 -10.01 -5.77 -11.56
N GLY A 148 -10.78 -5.94 -10.49
CA GLY A 148 -10.60 -7.02 -9.53
C GLY A 148 -9.27 -6.90 -8.77
N MET A 149 -8.83 -5.67 -8.48
CA MET A 149 -7.60 -5.38 -7.75
C MET A 149 -7.89 -4.99 -6.31
N VAL A 150 -6.94 -5.30 -5.44
CA VAL A 150 -6.93 -4.94 -4.03
C VAL A 150 -6.12 -3.65 -3.85
N VAL A 151 -6.55 -2.81 -2.93
CA VAL A 151 -5.80 -1.64 -2.48
C VAL A 151 -5.34 -1.87 -1.05
N ILE A 152 -4.03 -1.87 -0.81
CA ILE A 152 -3.46 -1.76 0.52
C ILE A 152 -3.45 -0.26 0.83
N LEU A 153 -4.34 0.18 1.71
CA LEU A 153 -4.52 1.59 2.04
C LEU A 153 -3.79 1.93 3.33
N GLY A 154 -2.69 2.68 3.20
CA GLY A 154 -1.94 3.24 4.32
C GLY A 154 -2.66 4.46 4.90
N LEU A 155 -2.87 4.48 6.22
CA LEU A 155 -3.53 5.61 6.88
C LEU A 155 -2.52 6.68 7.28
N PHE A 156 -1.39 6.29 7.87
CA PHE A 156 -0.39 7.23 8.39
C PHE A 156 1.00 6.96 7.82
N TYR A 157 1.80 8.03 7.77
CA TYR A 157 3.20 7.98 7.38
C TYR A 157 4.02 8.85 8.34
N PHE A 158 5.17 8.34 8.78
CA PHE A 158 6.08 9.08 9.68
C PHE A 158 6.48 10.43 9.10
N GLY A 159 6.55 11.45 9.96
CA GLY A 159 6.83 12.84 9.56
C GLY A 159 5.63 13.59 8.98
N ALA A 160 4.55 12.91 8.57
CA ALA A 160 3.29 13.56 8.17
C ALA A 160 2.27 13.60 9.32
N ASP A 161 2.41 12.73 10.31
CA ASP A 161 1.51 12.63 11.47
C ASP A 161 1.55 13.88 12.38
N GLY A 162 2.69 14.59 12.44
CA GLY A 162 2.86 15.83 13.20
C GLY A 162 1.94 16.98 12.77
N HIS A 163 1.19 16.85 11.67
CA HIS A 163 0.16 17.80 11.25
C HIS A 163 -1.21 17.58 11.94
N LEU A 164 -1.39 16.45 12.63
CA LEU A 164 -2.56 16.18 13.44
C LEU A 164 -2.41 16.87 14.82
N ASP A 165 -3.51 17.41 15.33
CA ASP A 165 -3.48 18.22 16.55
C ASP A 165 -3.04 17.44 17.80
N ASP A 166 -3.53 16.20 17.95
CA ASP A 166 -3.25 15.33 19.09
C ASP A 166 -3.65 13.87 18.82
N GLU A 167 -3.46 13.00 19.82
CA GLU A 167 -3.83 11.59 19.74
C GLU A 167 -5.34 11.37 19.49
N ALA A 168 -6.21 12.29 19.91
CA ALA A 168 -7.64 12.20 19.62
C ALA A 168 -7.90 12.44 18.12
N ALA A 169 -7.16 13.34 17.50
CA ALA A 169 -7.20 13.58 16.06
C ALA A 169 -6.71 12.35 15.27
N VAL A 170 -5.64 11.65 15.72
CA VAL A 170 -5.20 10.38 15.14
C VAL A 170 -6.31 9.33 15.17
N LYS A 171 -6.96 9.16 16.32
CA LYS A 171 -8.10 8.24 16.47
C LYS A 171 -9.28 8.62 15.58
N SER A 172 -9.59 9.93 15.49
CA SER A 172 -10.63 10.44 14.60
C SER A 172 -10.29 10.19 13.13
N ALA A 173 -9.02 10.30 12.73
CA ALA A 173 -8.57 10.03 11.37
C ALA A 173 -8.81 8.56 10.99
N VAL A 174 -8.51 7.61 11.89
CA VAL A 174 -8.83 6.19 11.70
C VAL A 174 -10.34 6.00 11.52
N ASP A 175 -11.15 6.51 12.47
CA ASP A 175 -12.61 6.36 12.40
C ASP A 175 -13.18 6.92 11.11
N ASN A 176 -12.81 8.15 10.74
CA ASN A 176 -13.30 8.82 9.55
C ASN A 176 -12.92 8.05 8.27
N ALA A 177 -11.71 7.49 8.19
CA ALA A 177 -11.27 6.71 7.03
C ALA A 177 -12.08 5.41 6.90
N ILE A 178 -12.24 4.66 8.00
CA ILE A 178 -12.93 3.37 7.97
C ILE A 178 -14.45 3.56 7.78
N GLU A 179 -15.06 4.56 8.44
CA GLU A 179 -16.46 4.90 8.23
C GLU A 179 -16.72 5.32 6.78
N TRP A 180 -15.85 6.14 6.19
CA TRP A 180 -15.97 6.54 4.79
C TRP A 180 -15.91 5.33 3.85
N LEU A 181 -14.96 4.41 4.05
CA LEU A 181 -14.87 3.19 3.25
C LEU A 181 -16.13 2.32 3.36
N HIS A 182 -16.70 2.21 4.56
CA HIS A 182 -17.95 1.50 4.79
C HIS A 182 -19.14 2.21 4.14
N ASP A 183 -19.22 3.54 4.23
CA ASP A 183 -20.31 4.33 3.64
C ASP A 183 -20.29 4.26 2.12
N GLU A 184 -19.10 4.21 1.51
CA GLU A 184 -18.91 4.03 0.08
C GLU A 184 -19.05 2.55 -0.37
N GLY A 185 -19.06 1.59 0.55
CA GLY A 185 -19.30 0.16 0.28
C GLY A 185 -18.10 -0.61 -0.27
N TYR A 186 -16.88 -0.09 -0.20
CA TYR A 186 -15.69 -0.79 -0.68
C TYR A 186 -15.39 -2.05 0.13
N ARG A 187 -14.94 -3.11 -0.55
CA ARG A 187 -14.57 -4.40 0.06
C ARG A 187 -13.25 -4.95 -0.50
N ASN A 188 -12.61 -4.22 -1.39
CA ASN A 188 -11.33 -4.54 -2.01
C ASN A 188 -10.14 -3.84 -1.34
N VAL A 189 -10.23 -3.59 -0.03
CA VAL A 189 -9.23 -2.82 0.72
C VAL A 189 -8.67 -3.66 1.86
N VAL A 190 -7.34 -3.63 2.00
CA VAL A 190 -6.58 -4.05 3.18
C VAL A 190 -6.03 -2.78 3.82
N ILE A 191 -6.09 -2.66 5.14
CA ILE A 191 -5.62 -1.46 5.85
C ILE A 191 -4.20 -1.68 6.36
N GLU A 192 -3.29 -0.77 6.01
CA GLU A 192 -2.04 -0.54 6.70
C GLU A 192 -2.22 0.65 7.63
N VAL A 193 -2.21 0.42 8.97
CA VAL A 193 -2.47 1.51 9.91
C VAL A 193 -1.42 2.60 9.74
N ASP A 194 -0.15 2.22 9.77
CA ASP A 194 0.95 3.14 9.55
C ASP A 194 2.13 2.46 8.86
N ASN A 195 2.92 3.27 8.20
CA ASN A 195 4.15 2.83 7.56
C ASN A 195 5.30 2.83 8.57
N GLU A 196 5.89 1.64 8.82
CA GLU A 196 7.08 1.49 9.67
C GLU A 196 6.88 2.06 11.10
N CYS A 197 5.96 1.44 11.84
CA CYS A 197 5.57 1.86 13.20
C CYS A 197 6.73 1.88 14.22
N ASP A 198 7.88 1.31 13.89
CA ASP A 198 9.11 1.30 14.70
C ASP A 198 10.03 2.49 14.44
N ILE A 199 9.69 3.38 13.48
CA ILE A 199 10.40 4.63 13.22
C ILE A 199 9.82 5.77 14.09
N ASN A 200 10.34 6.97 13.97
CA ASN A 200 9.91 8.14 14.72
C ASN A 200 8.59 8.70 14.21
N TYR A 201 7.52 8.51 14.98
CA TYR A 201 6.26 9.23 14.85
C TYR A 201 6.18 10.33 15.94
N ASP A 202 5.50 11.44 15.66
CA ASP A 202 5.25 12.51 16.63
C ASP A 202 4.21 12.09 17.67
N HIS A 203 3.25 11.23 17.29
CA HIS A 203 2.22 10.69 18.16
C HIS A 203 2.57 9.28 18.64
N GLU A 204 2.77 9.10 19.96
CA GLU A 204 3.14 7.81 20.57
C GLU A 204 2.20 6.65 20.24
N ILE A 205 0.93 6.93 19.92
CA ILE A 205 -0.05 5.90 19.59
C ILE A 205 0.24 5.20 18.25
N LEU A 206 1.06 5.81 17.38
CA LEU A 206 1.54 5.26 16.12
C LEU A 206 2.84 4.43 16.27
N LEU A 207 3.44 4.43 17.46
CA LEU A 207 4.64 3.62 17.70
C LEU A 207 4.30 2.16 17.97
N SER A 208 5.25 1.27 17.71
CA SER A 208 5.10 -0.20 17.74
C SER A 208 4.53 -0.76 19.04
N GLU A 209 4.74 -0.09 20.19
CA GLU A 209 4.19 -0.49 21.47
C GLU A 209 2.69 -0.20 21.58
N ARG A 210 2.16 0.79 20.82
CA ARG A 210 0.78 1.25 20.95
C ARG A 210 -0.07 1.12 19.70
N VAL A 211 0.55 0.95 18.53
CA VAL A 211 -0.19 0.75 17.27
C VAL A 211 -1.23 -0.37 17.31
N PRO A 212 -1.09 -1.44 18.13
CA PRO A 212 -2.16 -2.41 18.34
C PRO A 212 -3.50 -1.81 18.75
N GLU A 213 -3.50 -0.67 19.49
CA GLU A 213 -4.73 0.05 19.85
C GLU A 213 -5.50 0.58 18.62
N LEU A 214 -4.76 0.99 17.57
CA LEU A 214 -5.34 1.47 16.32
C LEU A 214 -5.75 0.32 15.40
N ILE A 215 -5.00 -0.78 15.37
CA ILE A 215 -5.38 -1.99 14.63
C ILE A 215 -6.70 -2.54 15.19
N GLU A 216 -6.81 -2.68 16.51
CA GLU A 216 -8.06 -3.09 17.16
C GLU A 216 -9.20 -2.12 16.86
N ARG A 217 -8.91 -0.79 16.84
CA ARG A 217 -9.89 0.23 16.48
C ARG A 217 -10.45 0.06 15.08
N VAL A 218 -9.62 -0.25 14.07
CA VAL A 218 -10.07 -0.57 12.72
C VAL A 218 -11.00 -1.78 12.73
N ARG A 219 -10.65 -2.85 13.46
CA ARG A 219 -11.45 -4.08 13.56
C ARG A 219 -12.80 -3.85 14.25
N ASP A 220 -12.85 -2.94 15.21
CA ASP A 220 -14.08 -2.57 15.95
C ASP A 220 -15.13 -1.87 15.04
N HIS A 221 -14.71 -1.33 13.88
CA HIS A 221 -15.62 -0.77 12.86
C HIS A 221 -16.24 -1.87 11.97
N GLU A 222 -16.68 -2.99 12.55
CA GLU A 222 -17.44 -4.00 11.80
C GLU A 222 -18.80 -3.46 11.36
N ARG A 223 -19.12 -3.65 10.06
CA ARG A 223 -20.45 -3.31 9.51
C ARG A 223 -21.00 -4.48 8.69
N ASP A 224 -22.19 -4.93 9.03
CA ASP A 224 -22.88 -6.05 8.34
C ASP A 224 -22.06 -7.36 8.28
N GLY A 225 -21.29 -7.65 9.33
CA GLY A 225 -20.44 -8.83 9.42
C GLY A 225 -19.15 -8.72 8.59
N TYR A 226 -18.77 -7.52 8.20
CA TYR A 226 -17.51 -7.24 7.50
C TYR A 226 -16.65 -6.24 8.26
N SER A 227 -15.41 -6.61 8.52
CA SER A 227 -14.32 -5.74 8.93
C SER A 227 -13.20 -5.79 7.87
N TYR A 228 -12.46 -4.71 7.72
CA TYR A 228 -11.33 -4.67 6.80
C TYR A 228 -10.18 -5.50 7.36
N PRO A 229 -9.52 -6.39 6.55
CA PRO A 229 -8.26 -6.96 6.95
C PRO A 229 -7.26 -5.83 7.27
N VAL A 230 -6.57 -5.92 8.40
CA VAL A 230 -5.73 -4.83 8.89
C VAL A 230 -4.42 -5.34 9.47
N GLY A 231 -3.37 -4.54 9.28
CA GLY A 231 -2.07 -4.70 9.89
C GLY A 231 -1.32 -3.39 9.96
N THR A 232 -0.05 -3.45 10.28
CA THR A 232 0.91 -2.34 10.26
C THR A 232 2.25 -2.87 9.79
N SER A 233 3.10 -2.01 9.22
CA SER A 233 4.43 -2.42 8.76
C SER A 233 5.55 -2.03 9.72
N PHE A 234 6.69 -2.66 9.53
CA PHE A 234 7.94 -2.43 10.24
C PHE A 234 9.05 -2.13 9.25
N SER A 235 10.05 -1.36 9.67
CA SER A 235 11.21 -0.99 8.84
C SER A 235 11.96 -2.20 8.30
N GLY A 236 12.69 -1.99 7.22
CA GLY A 236 13.34 -3.05 6.45
C GLY A 236 14.14 -4.04 7.30
N GLY A 237 13.86 -5.34 7.13
CA GLY A 237 14.51 -6.43 7.87
C GLY A 237 14.16 -6.56 9.35
N THR A 238 13.19 -5.77 9.85
CA THR A 238 12.76 -5.77 11.25
C THR A 238 11.67 -6.83 11.48
N VAL A 239 11.84 -7.66 12.50
CA VAL A 239 10.81 -8.63 12.94
C VAL A 239 9.72 -7.87 13.70
N PRO A 240 8.43 -8.06 13.34
CA PRO A 240 7.31 -7.43 14.03
C PRO A 240 7.22 -7.76 15.51
N THR A 241 6.60 -6.89 16.30
CA THR A 241 6.37 -7.18 17.73
C THR A 241 5.20 -8.15 17.93
N ASP A 242 5.26 -8.96 19.00
CA ASP A 242 4.14 -9.85 19.39
C ASP A 242 2.80 -9.11 19.50
N GLY A 243 2.80 -7.87 20.00
CA GLY A 243 1.60 -7.06 20.15
C GLY A 243 0.96 -6.73 18.81
N ALA A 244 1.76 -6.28 17.84
CA ALA A 244 1.29 -5.94 16.49
C ALA A 244 0.78 -7.19 15.77
N VAL A 245 1.52 -8.32 15.81
CA VAL A 245 1.11 -9.58 15.19
C VAL A 245 -0.20 -10.11 15.78
N THR A 246 -0.36 -10.06 17.12
CA THR A 246 -1.61 -10.49 17.78
C THR A 246 -2.83 -9.70 17.30
N ALA A 247 -2.68 -8.40 17.09
CA ALA A 247 -3.78 -7.52 16.69
C ALA A 247 -4.10 -7.62 15.19
N SER A 248 -3.13 -8.03 14.35
CA SER A 248 -3.21 -7.97 12.89
C SER A 248 -3.91 -9.18 12.27
N ASP A 249 -4.62 -8.95 11.18
CA ASP A 249 -5.13 -10.00 10.27
C ASP A 249 -4.11 -10.30 9.16
N VAL A 250 -3.19 -9.38 8.88
CA VAL A 250 -2.09 -9.50 7.92
C VAL A 250 -0.82 -8.92 8.53
N VAL A 251 0.30 -9.63 8.39
CA VAL A 251 1.60 -9.16 8.87
C VAL A 251 2.34 -8.48 7.71
N LEU A 252 2.54 -7.17 7.83
CA LEU A 252 3.26 -6.40 6.83
C LEU A 252 4.72 -6.23 7.28
N VAL A 253 5.64 -6.49 6.36
CA VAL A 253 7.09 -6.36 6.58
C VAL A 253 7.75 -5.71 5.37
N HIS A 254 8.92 -5.11 5.57
CA HIS A 254 9.68 -4.49 4.51
C HIS A 254 11.01 -5.20 4.26
N GLY A 255 11.41 -5.24 2.98
CA GLY A 255 12.70 -5.74 2.52
C GLY A 255 13.72 -4.63 2.24
N ASN A 256 13.37 -3.37 2.44
CA ASN A 256 14.23 -2.22 2.16
C ASN A 256 15.60 -2.34 2.82
N GLY A 257 16.66 -2.16 2.01
CA GLY A 257 18.05 -2.24 2.50
C GLY A 257 18.49 -3.64 2.97
N VAL A 258 17.75 -4.69 2.63
CA VAL A 258 18.12 -6.09 2.91
C VAL A 258 18.74 -6.71 1.67
N ASP A 259 20.06 -6.52 1.50
CA ASP A 259 20.81 -6.97 0.31
C ASP A 259 20.97 -8.49 0.19
N ASP A 260 20.73 -9.25 1.27
CA ASP A 260 20.91 -10.70 1.30
C ASP A 260 19.55 -11.42 1.29
N PRO A 261 19.19 -12.15 0.22
CA PRO A 261 17.93 -12.89 0.14
C PRO A 261 17.75 -13.93 1.26
N ASP A 262 18.82 -14.45 1.83
CA ASP A 262 18.71 -15.34 2.99
C ASP A 262 18.13 -14.60 4.21
N ARG A 263 18.39 -13.31 4.36
CA ARG A 263 17.77 -12.51 5.43
C ARG A 263 16.26 -12.34 5.24
N ILE A 264 15.77 -12.28 4.00
CA ILE A 264 14.33 -12.29 3.68
C ILE A 264 13.71 -13.61 4.16
N ARG A 265 14.35 -14.76 3.89
CA ARG A 265 13.89 -16.07 4.37
C ARG A 265 13.88 -16.15 5.90
N GLU A 266 14.95 -15.68 6.53
CA GLU A 266 15.07 -15.62 8.00
C GLU A 266 13.97 -14.74 8.62
N LEU A 267 13.67 -13.56 8.04
CA LEU A 267 12.65 -12.65 8.52
C LEU A 267 11.26 -13.32 8.53
N VAL A 268 10.92 -14.06 7.48
CA VAL A 268 9.68 -14.84 7.44
C VAL A 268 9.67 -15.94 8.49
N GLU A 269 10.79 -16.67 8.66
CA GLU A 269 10.91 -17.74 9.66
C GLU A 269 10.82 -17.17 11.10
N GLU A 270 11.53 -16.07 11.39
CA GLU A 270 11.50 -15.40 12.68
C GLU A 270 10.09 -14.90 13.02
N THR A 271 9.40 -14.31 12.05
CA THR A 271 8.00 -13.85 12.19
C THR A 271 7.07 -15.03 12.51
N ARG A 272 7.18 -16.14 11.78
CA ARG A 272 6.38 -17.35 12.05
C ARG A 272 6.68 -18.02 13.38
N ASN A 273 7.88 -17.80 13.93
CA ASN A 273 8.28 -18.32 15.24
C ASN A 273 7.82 -17.44 16.42
N LEU A 274 7.22 -16.29 16.17
CA LEU A 274 6.64 -15.47 17.23
C LEU A 274 5.50 -16.21 17.93
N PRO A 275 5.42 -16.15 19.27
CA PRO A 275 4.32 -16.81 20.02
C PRO A 275 2.93 -16.32 19.63
N SER A 276 2.85 -15.11 19.09
CA SER A 276 1.62 -14.43 18.65
C SER A 276 1.19 -14.77 17.22
N TYR A 277 2.06 -15.41 16.43
CA TYR A 277 1.73 -15.77 15.05
C TYR A 277 0.75 -16.96 15.02
N ASP A 278 -0.37 -16.78 14.33
CA ASP A 278 -1.48 -17.77 14.21
C ASP A 278 -1.85 -18.04 12.75
N GLY A 279 -0.86 -17.96 11.85
CA GLY A 279 -1.05 -18.29 10.44
C GLY A 279 -1.51 -17.13 9.55
N GLN A 280 -1.37 -15.88 10.00
CA GLN A 280 -1.66 -14.71 9.17
C GLN A 280 -0.76 -14.69 7.92
N PRO A 281 -1.25 -14.21 6.75
CA PRO A 281 -0.38 -14.01 5.61
C PRO A 281 0.71 -12.98 5.94
N ILE A 282 1.94 -13.26 5.48
CA ILE A 282 3.07 -12.32 5.57
C ILE A 282 3.23 -11.66 4.21
N VAL A 283 3.28 -10.33 4.19
CA VAL A 283 3.38 -9.54 2.97
C VAL A 283 4.56 -8.58 3.09
N PHE A 284 5.56 -8.76 2.24
CA PHE A 284 6.48 -7.67 1.94
C PHE A 284 5.73 -6.66 1.08
N ASN A 285 5.27 -5.56 1.66
CA ASN A 285 4.57 -4.53 0.90
C ASN A 285 5.48 -3.39 0.45
N GLU A 286 6.78 -3.49 0.77
CA GLU A 286 7.83 -2.58 0.35
C GLU A 286 9.19 -3.29 0.33
N ASP A 287 9.82 -3.37 -0.86
CA ASP A 287 11.17 -3.90 -1.04
C ASP A 287 11.83 -3.21 -2.26
N ASP A 288 13.01 -2.61 -2.05
CA ASP A 288 13.73 -1.79 -3.02
C ASP A 288 14.84 -2.54 -3.77
N HIS A 289 14.67 -3.85 -3.96
CA HIS A 289 15.59 -4.71 -4.70
C HIS A 289 15.04 -5.08 -6.08
N PHE A 290 15.88 -5.02 -7.13
CA PHE A 290 15.46 -5.06 -8.53
C PHE A 290 16.17 -6.12 -9.37
N GLU A 291 16.92 -7.03 -8.74
CA GLU A 291 17.75 -8.06 -9.39
C GLU A 291 16.89 -9.26 -9.84
N PHE A 292 15.80 -8.97 -10.59
CA PHE A 292 14.83 -10.00 -11.03
C PHE A 292 15.39 -11.03 -12.00
N ASP A 293 16.54 -10.76 -12.63
CA ASP A 293 17.26 -11.67 -13.53
C ASP A 293 18.26 -12.59 -12.80
N GLU A 294 18.46 -12.41 -11.50
CA GLU A 294 19.29 -13.29 -10.67
C GLU A 294 18.47 -14.50 -10.18
N ASP A 295 19.12 -15.68 -10.15
CA ASP A 295 18.50 -16.93 -9.69
C ASP A 295 18.06 -16.87 -8.22
N ASP A 296 18.70 -16.03 -7.40
CA ASP A 296 18.39 -15.78 -5.99
C ASP A 296 18.28 -14.28 -5.75
N ASN A 297 17.08 -13.84 -5.39
CA ASN A 297 16.73 -12.44 -5.14
C ASN A 297 15.63 -12.35 -4.09
N ASN A 298 15.36 -11.15 -3.59
CA ASN A 298 14.41 -10.94 -2.50
C ASN A 298 12.97 -11.40 -2.83
N LEU A 299 12.48 -11.14 -4.05
CA LEU A 299 11.17 -11.63 -4.49
C LEU A 299 11.12 -13.16 -4.44
N ARG A 300 12.14 -13.83 -4.98
CA ARG A 300 12.21 -15.29 -4.97
C ARG A 300 12.30 -15.84 -3.56
N ALA A 301 13.12 -15.26 -2.70
CA ALA A 301 13.26 -15.64 -1.30
C ALA A 301 11.93 -15.52 -0.52
N ALA A 302 11.17 -14.45 -0.78
CA ALA A 302 9.85 -14.26 -0.18
C ALA A 302 8.86 -15.35 -0.62
N ILE A 303 8.71 -15.62 -1.94
CA ILE A 303 7.75 -16.62 -2.42
C ILE A 303 8.16 -18.05 -2.06
N GLU A 304 9.46 -18.39 -2.03
CA GLU A 304 9.97 -19.69 -1.53
C GLU A 304 9.62 -19.90 -0.05
N SER A 305 9.56 -18.80 0.70
CA SER A 305 9.13 -18.80 2.09
C SER A 305 7.60 -18.73 2.26
N GLY A 306 6.82 -18.71 1.17
CA GLY A 306 5.36 -18.59 1.21
C GLY A 306 4.91 -17.23 1.74
N ALA A 307 5.60 -16.16 1.38
CA ALA A 307 5.24 -14.78 1.67
C ALA A 307 4.92 -14.03 0.37
N SER A 308 3.96 -13.11 0.43
CA SER A 308 3.67 -12.16 -0.66
C SER A 308 4.78 -11.13 -0.79
N TRP A 309 4.97 -10.58 -1.99
CA TRP A 309 6.03 -9.60 -2.22
C TRP A 309 5.52 -8.38 -3.01
N GLY A 310 6.11 -7.20 -2.69
CA GLY A 310 5.75 -5.92 -3.26
C GLY A 310 6.94 -5.07 -3.64
N TYR A 311 6.88 -4.59 -4.87
CA TYR A 311 7.87 -3.73 -5.49
C TYR A 311 7.79 -2.31 -4.92
N PHE A 312 8.91 -1.81 -4.44
CA PHE A 312 9.12 -0.41 -4.09
C PHE A 312 10.28 0.16 -4.90
N ASP A 313 10.06 1.27 -5.56
CA ASP A 313 11.10 1.99 -6.29
C ASP A 313 11.09 3.46 -5.87
N PRO A 314 12.06 3.89 -5.04
CA PRO A 314 12.11 5.26 -4.54
C PRO A 314 12.31 6.30 -5.65
N GLY A 315 12.78 5.87 -6.83
CA GLY A 315 13.15 6.76 -7.91
C GLY A 315 14.59 7.25 -7.83
N GLU A 316 14.93 8.13 -8.75
CA GLU A 316 16.26 8.76 -8.85
C GLU A 316 16.17 10.30 -8.82
N GLY A 317 15.05 10.84 -8.32
CA GLY A 317 14.78 12.27 -8.28
C GLY A 317 14.41 12.86 -9.64
N ASP A 318 13.94 12.04 -10.57
CA ASP A 318 13.44 12.45 -11.88
C ASP A 318 12.05 11.87 -12.19
N TYR A 319 11.45 12.31 -13.29
CA TYR A 319 10.11 11.89 -13.68
C TYR A 319 10.00 10.44 -14.16
N GLU A 320 11.09 9.84 -14.63
CA GLU A 320 11.04 8.53 -15.31
C GLU A 320 11.18 7.35 -14.34
N HIS A 321 11.98 7.52 -13.28
CA HIS A 321 12.36 6.46 -12.36
C HIS A 321 11.44 6.42 -11.13
N GLY A 322 11.08 5.20 -10.73
CA GLY A 322 10.38 4.92 -9.49
C GLY A 322 8.90 5.29 -9.48
N TYR A 323 8.29 5.01 -8.33
CA TYR A 323 6.90 5.33 -8.01
C TYR A 323 6.77 6.17 -6.73
N GLN A 324 7.90 6.61 -6.15
CA GLN A 324 7.92 7.39 -4.93
C GLN A 324 8.28 8.86 -5.17
N SER A 325 9.25 9.16 -6.06
CA SER A 325 9.64 10.55 -6.35
C SER A 325 8.61 11.26 -7.21
N VAL A 326 8.13 12.43 -6.76
CA VAL A 326 7.10 13.23 -7.43
C VAL A 326 7.73 14.31 -8.31
N PRO A 327 7.20 14.56 -9.54
CA PRO A 327 6.06 13.91 -10.20
C PRO A 327 6.39 12.49 -10.66
N VAL A 328 5.41 11.59 -10.64
CA VAL A 328 5.59 10.18 -10.97
C VAL A 328 5.19 9.91 -12.41
N ASN A 329 6.05 9.23 -13.16
CA ASN A 329 5.66 8.55 -14.40
C ASN A 329 5.10 7.16 -14.05
N TRP A 330 3.79 7.02 -14.08
CA TRP A 330 3.09 5.79 -13.73
C TRP A 330 3.21 4.68 -14.78
N GLY A 331 3.76 4.97 -15.95
CA GLY A 331 4.01 3.98 -17.00
C GLY A 331 5.19 3.06 -16.67
N LEU A 332 5.35 1.99 -17.48
CA LEU A 332 6.50 1.09 -17.41
C LEU A 332 7.72 1.72 -18.13
N SER A 333 8.13 2.90 -17.69
CA SER A 333 9.09 3.78 -18.39
C SER A 333 10.53 3.26 -18.35
N THR A 334 10.94 2.60 -17.25
CA THR A 334 12.32 2.14 -17.05
C THR A 334 12.47 0.62 -17.20
N GLU A 335 13.71 0.16 -17.32
CA GLU A 335 14.02 -1.27 -17.42
C GLU A 335 13.60 -2.01 -16.15
N ARG A 336 13.90 -1.48 -14.95
CA ARG A 336 13.54 -2.12 -13.68
C ARG A 336 12.03 -2.20 -13.45
N LYS A 337 11.25 -1.18 -13.85
CA LYS A 337 9.78 -1.24 -13.83
C LYS A 337 9.28 -2.37 -14.73
N ARG A 338 9.78 -2.44 -15.99
CA ARG A 338 9.39 -3.51 -16.91
C ARG A 338 9.78 -4.89 -16.40
N ALA A 339 11.00 -5.06 -15.89
CA ALA A 339 11.48 -6.33 -15.35
C ALA A 339 10.59 -6.84 -14.23
N PHE A 340 10.18 -5.96 -13.28
CA PHE A 340 9.23 -6.33 -12.24
C PHE A 340 7.90 -6.84 -12.81
N PHE A 341 7.28 -6.09 -13.71
CA PHE A 341 5.98 -6.48 -14.26
C PHE A 341 6.05 -7.71 -15.15
N GLU A 342 7.14 -7.90 -15.89
CA GLU A 342 7.39 -9.12 -16.66
C GLU A 342 7.54 -10.34 -15.74
N THR A 343 8.28 -10.21 -14.63
CA THR A 343 8.44 -11.26 -13.62
C THR A 343 7.10 -11.62 -12.95
N VAL A 344 6.31 -10.62 -12.55
CA VAL A 344 4.97 -10.86 -11.99
C VAL A 344 4.06 -11.57 -13.01
N ALA A 345 4.13 -11.18 -14.29
CA ALA A 345 3.34 -11.83 -15.34
C ALA A 345 3.74 -13.30 -15.56
N GLU A 346 5.02 -13.64 -15.42
CA GLU A 346 5.50 -15.03 -15.46
C GLU A 346 5.02 -15.82 -14.24
N ILE A 347 5.16 -15.27 -13.04
CA ILE A 347 4.74 -15.93 -11.79
C ILE A 347 3.23 -16.20 -11.82
N THR A 348 2.43 -15.22 -12.16
CA THR A 348 0.97 -15.30 -12.14
C THR A 348 0.36 -15.99 -13.37
N GLY A 349 1.14 -16.20 -14.43
CA GLY A 349 0.68 -16.73 -15.71
C GLY A 349 -0.15 -15.76 -16.53
N ALA A 350 -0.03 -14.47 -16.28
CA ALA A 350 -0.77 -13.44 -17.03
C ALA A 350 -0.38 -13.38 -18.51
N ASN A 351 0.77 -13.93 -18.89
CA ASN A 351 1.28 -14.02 -20.26
C ASN A 351 0.78 -15.28 -21.02
N GLU A 352 0.06 -16.21 -20.37
CA GLU A 352 -0.47 -17.46 -20.95
C GLU A 352 -1.92 -17.27 -21.43
#